data_e85a8b44833e08985e3d0158a9a8f034
#
_entry.id   e85a8b44833e08985e3d0158a9a8f034
#
_cell.length_a   1.000
_cell.length_b   1.000
_cell.length_c   1.000
_cell.angle_alpha   90.00
_cell.angle_beta   90.00
_cell.angle_gamma   90.00
#
_symmetry.space_group_name_H-M   'P 1'
#
loop_
_entity.id
_entity.type
_entity.pdbx_description
1 polymer ?
#
loop_
_entity_poly.entity_id
_entity_poly.type
_entity_poly.pdbx_seq_one_letter_code
_entity_poly.pdbx_strand_id
1 'polypeptide(L)'
;ITYPPLDKEGIGVESPCNVHLVVCGMTDMGYAMALTAAHIAHYPNFLTAKKKSKITFVDADAHKKMAEFRSKYRALFDLSYVLYHEYTAGRETNRQEFLPSKDFLDIEWEFCQVPDFDDTYWEILAMEQEDNTNEYLTMAICYDSQKLCQNVAFYLPEIFYEKNIPIFYRNTILYAYEKELLTSDKFNNIYPFG
;
A
#
# COMPACT_ATOMS: atom_id res chain seq x y z
N ILE A 1 14.52 -6.03 -15.91
CA ILE A 1 13.29 -6.30 -15.14
C ILE A 1 12.30 -5.21 -15.50
N THR A 2 11.15 -5.60 -16.04
CA THR A 2 10.05 -4.65 -16.28
C THR A 2 9.13 -4.72 -15.07
N TYR A 3 8.97 -3.61 -14.36
CA TYR A 3 8.06 -3.53 -13.22
C TYR A 3 6.62 -3.36 -13.71
N PRO A 4 5.65 -4.06 -13.09
CA PRO A 4 4.25 -3.90 -13.45
C PRO A 4 3.75 -2.50 -13.09
N PRO A 5 2.92 -1.86 -13.95
CA PRO A 5 2.31 -0.57 -13.63
C PRO A 5 1.22 -0.72 -12.56
N LEU A 6 0.93 0.37 -11.84
CA LEU A 6 -0.10 0.39 -10.78
C LEU A 6 -1.50 0.11 -11.33
N ASP A 7 -1.79 0.52 -12.55
CA ASP A 7 -3.09 0.43 -13.21
C ASP A 7 -3.21 -0.77 -14.17
N LYS A 8 -2.26 -1.71 -14.08
CA LYS A 8 -2.21 -2.92 -14.94
C LYS A 8 -2.32 -2.58 -16.44
N GLU A 9 -3.49 -2.77 -17.04
CA GLU A 9 -3.78 -2.50 -18.45
C GLU A 9 -4.36 -1.10 -18.69
N GLY A 10 -4.43 -0.29 -17.65
CA GLY A 10 -4.99 1.06 -17.67
C GLY A 10 -6.41 1.13 -17.07
N ILE A 11 -6.78 2.34 -16.64
CA ILE A 11 -8.09 2.65 -16.07
C ILE A 11 -8.76 3.73 -16.94
N GLY A 12 -9.76 3.32 -17.72
CA GLY A 12 -10.56 4.20 -18.57
C GLY A 12 -11.73 4.87 -17.82
N VAL A 13 -12.43 5.77 -18.51
CA VAL A 13 -13.53 6.58 -17.96
C VAL A 13 -14.64 5.75 -17.30
N GLU A 14 -15.01 4.63 -17.92
CA GLU A 14 -16.09 3.76 -17.44
C GLU A 14 -15.58 2.58 -16.56
N SER A 15 -14.29 2.55 -16.25
CA SER A 15 -13.72 1.45 -15.45
C SER A 15 -14.26 1.48 -14.01
N PRO A 16 -14.73 0.34 -13.48
CA PRO A 16 -15.10 0.23 -12.07
C PRO A 16 -13.90 0.14 -11.13
N CYS A 17 -12.68 0.03 -11.70
CA CYS A 17 -11.47 -0.26 -10.95
C CYS A 17 -10.86 0.98 -10.31
N ASN A 18 -10.15 0.78 -9.22
CA ASN A 18 -9.28 1.78 -8.60
C ASN A 18 -7.92 1.17 -8.23
N VAL A 19 -6.92 2.02 -8.15
CA VAL A 19 -5.60 1.64 -7.67
C VAL A 19 -5.56 1.70 -6.15
N HIS A 20 -4.92 0.72 -5.52
CA HIS A 20 -4.60 0.72 -4.11
C HIS A 20 -3.11 0.39 -3.91
N LEU A 21 -2.34 1.36 -3.46
CA LEU A 21 -0.94 1.17 -3.09
C LEU A 21 -0.83 1.07 -1.56
N VAL A 22 -0.35 -0.07 -1.06
CA VAL A 22 -0.03 -0.27 0.36
C VAL A 22 1.47 -0.10 0.56
N VAL A 23 1.86 0.92 1.33
CA VAL A 23 3.24 1.24 1.65
C VAL A 23 3.53 0.82 3.09
N CYS A 24 4.34 -0.22 3.26
CA CYS A 24 4.73 -0.74 4.56
C CYS A 24 6.01 -0.04 5.02
N GLY A 25 5.90 0.71 6.11
CA GLY A 25 6.97 1.54 6.65
C GLY A 25 6.90 3.00 6.18
N MET A 26 6.59 3.91 7.10
CA MET A 26 6.62 5.36 6.89
C MET A 26 8.05 5.89 7.07
N THR A 27 8.95 5.41 6.22
CA THR A 27 10.36 5.81 6.09
C THR A 27 10.52 6.84 4.97
N ASP A 28 11.70 7.40 4.78
CA ASP A 28 11.97 8.32 3.65
C ASP A 28 11.65 7.64 2.31
N MET A 29 11.98 6.35 2.16
CA MET A 29 11.65 5.58 0.97
C MET A 29 10.14 5.38 0.82
N GLY A 30 9.46 5.02 1.93
CA GLY A 30 7.99 4.87 1.94
C GLY A 30 7.28 6.17 1.55
N TYR A 31 7.71 7.30 2.08
CA TYR A 31 7.17 8.61 1.69
C TYR A 31 7.43 8.92 0.21
N ALA A 32 8.65 8.65 -0.28
CA ALA A 32 8.98 8.87 -1.69
C ALA A 32 8.09 8.04 -2.61
N MET A 33 7.87 6.77 -2.31
CA MET A 33 6.98 5.88 -3.07
C MET A 33 5.53 6.38 -3.06
N ALA A 34 4.99 6.68 -1.87
CA ALA A 34 3.62 7.13 -1.70
C ALA A 34 3.34 8.48 -2.39
N LEU A 35 4.21 9.46 -2.22
CA LEU A 35 4.06 10.77 -2.83
C LEU A 35 4.22 10.72 -4.36
N THR A 36 5.14 9.89 -4.87
CA THR A 36 5.26 9.67 -6.31
C THR A 36 4.00 9.03 -6.87
N ALA A 37 3.45 8.01 -6.19
CA ALA A 37 2.20 7.40 -6.60
C ALA A 37 1.03 8.41 -6.57
N ALA A 38 0.93 9.22 -5.52
CA ALA A 38 -0.09 10.28 -5.43
C ALA A 38 0.02 11.31 -6.57
N HIS A 39 1.21 11.50 -7.13
CA HIS A 39 1.47 12.45 -8.22
C HIS A 39 1.08 11.91 -9.60
N ILE A 40 1.03 10.58 -9.77
CA ILE A 40 0.81 9.94 -11.08
C ILE A 40 -0.51 9.13 -11.15
N ALA A 41 -1.07 8.72 -10.01
CA ALA A 41 -2.23 7.84 -9.96
C ALA A 41 -3.57 8.59 -10.08
N HIS A 42 -3.70 9.39 -11.15
CA HIS A 42 -4.91 10.15 -11.48
C HIS A 42 -5.61 9.51 -12.69
N TYR A 43 -6.84 9.05 -12.49
CA TYR A 43 -7.56 8.30 -13.50
C TYR A 43 -8.90 8.95 -13.88
N PRO A 44 -9.30 8.85 -15.17
CA PRO A 44 -10.47 9.57 -15.68
C PRO A 44 -11.80 9.10 -15.07
N ASN A 45 -11.89 7.89 -14.52
CA ASN A 45 -13.09 7.37 -13.88
C ASN A 45 -13.45 8.08 -12.55
N PHE A 46 -12.57 8.92 -12.02
CA PHE A 46 -12.93 9.81 -10.93
C PHE A 46 -14.02 10.81 -11.34
N LEU A 47 -14.01 11.29 -12.58
CA LEU A 47 -15.01 12.23 -13.08
C LEU A 47 -16.40 11.61 -13.18
N THR A 48 -16.50 10.35 -13.57
CA THR A 48 -17.75 9.62 -13.81
C THR A 48 -18.26 8.85 -12.58
N ALA A 49 -17.39 8.05 -11.95
CA ALA A 49 -17.75 7.13 -10.88
C ALA A 49 -17.18 7.52 -9.51
N LYS A 50 -16.48 8.67 -9.40
CA LYS A 50 -15.81 9.14 -8.17
C LYS A 50 -14.85 8.12 -7.57
N LYS A 51 -14.23 7.28 -8.43
CA LYS A 51 -13.21 6.33 -8.02
C LYS A 51 -11.93 7.06 -7.68
N LYS A 52 -11.44 6.84 -6.46
CA LYS A 52 -10.19 7.44 -5.96
C LYS A 52 -9.08 6.41 -5.93
N SER A 53 -7.86 6.85 -6.20
CA SER A 53 -6.67 6.05 -5.93
C SER A 53 -6.41 6.08 -4.43
N LYS A 54 -6.25 4.91 -3.82
CA LYS A 54 -6.03 4.74 -2.38
C LYS A 54 -4.55 4.51 -2.11
N ILE A 55 -4.01 5.22 -1.13
CA ILE A 55 -2.65 5.04 -0.64
C ILE A 55 -2.72 4.78 0.86
N THR A 56 -2.32 3.58 1.26
CA THR A 56 -2.33 3.13 2.64
C THR A 56 -0.90 3.03 3.16
N PHE A 57 -0.60 3.71 4.26
CA PHE A 57 0.60 3.47 5.03
C PHE A 57 0.33 2.44 6.14
N VAL A 58 1.25 1.50 6.30
CA VAL A 58 1.23 0.52 7.40
C VAL A 58 2.53 0.67 8.20
N ASP A 59 2.43 1.06 9.47
CA ASP A 59 3.59 1.32 10.32
C ASP A 59 3.23 1.15 11.80
N ALA A 60 4.18 0.69 12.62
CA ALA A 60 3.95 0.52 14.06
C ALA A 60 3.71 1.85 14.79
N ASP A 61 4.25 2.95 14.26
CA ASP A 61 4.11 4.32 14.78
C ASP A 61 3.23 5.22 13.89
N ALA A 62 2.29 4.64 13.13
CA ALA A 62 1.51 5.37 12.12
C ALA A 62 0.76 6.58 12.69
N HIS A 63 0.25 6.52 13.93
CA HIS A 63 -0.43 7.65 14.55
C HIS A 63 0.47 8.87 14.68
N LYS A 64 1.67 8.69 15.22
CA LYS A 64 2.65 9.77 15.37
C LYS A 64 3.09 10.29 14.00
N LYS A 65 3.45 9.38 13.08
CA LYS A 65 3.94 9.72 11.75
C LYS A 65 2.85 10.38 10.87
N MET A 66 1.58 10.05 11.07
CA MET A 66 0.45 10.75 10.43
C MET A 66 0.38 12.22 10.87
N ALA A 67 0.63 12.52 12.15
CA ALA A 67 0.68 13.89 12.64
C ALA A 67 1.85 14.68 12.01
N GLU A 68 3.01 14.04 11.85
CA GLU A 68 4.16 14.60 11.14
C GLU A 68 3.86 14.81 9.65
N PHE A 69 3.25 13.84 8.98
CA PHE A 69 2.79 13.95 7.59
C PHE A 69 1.82 15.12 7.41
N ARG A 70 0.81 15.23 8.29
CA ARG A 70 -0.13 16.34 8.28
C ARG A 70 0.55 17.68 8.44
N SER A 71 1.54 17.80 9.32
CA SER A 71 2.31 19.02 9.52
C SER A 71 3.09 19.42 8.26
N LYS A 72 3.73 18.44 7.62
CA LYS A 72 4.60 18.66 6.44
C LYS A 72 3.80 18.87 5.15
N TYR A 73 2.70 18.16 4.99
CA TYR A 73 1.86 18.15 3.78
C TYR A 73 0.43 18.59 4.07
N ARG A 74 0.28 19.68 4.83
CA ARG A 74 -0.99 20.14 5.37
C ARG A 74 -2.08 20.31 4.30
N ALA A 75 -1.76 20.96 3.20
CA ALA A 75 -2.73 21.15 2.12
C ALA A 75 -3.21 19.83 1.52
N LEU A 76 -2.29 18.91 1.27
CA LEU A 76 -2.61 17.58 0.77
C LEU A 76 -3.51 16.81 1.75
N PHE A 77 -3.19 16.83 3.05
CA PHE A 77 -3.98 16.17 4.09
C PHE A 77 -5.39 16.80 4.21
N ASP A 78 -5.49 18.11 4.32
CA ASP A 78 -6.76 18.82 4.57
C ASP A 78 -7.70 18.80 3.33
N LEU A 79 -7.18 18.55 2.13
CA LEU A 79 -7.96 18.46 0.89
C LEU A 79 -8.26 17.02 0.46
N SER A 80 -7.68 16.02 1.11
CA SER A 80 -7.92 14.60 0.85
C SER A 80 -8.90 14.02 1.86
N TYR A 81 -9.59 12.95 1.47
CA TYR A 81 -10.18 12.03 2.43
C TYR A 81 -9.06 11.25 3.11
N VAL A 82 -9.03 11.26 4.44
CA VAL A 82 -7.99 10.58 5.23
C VAL A 82 -8.64 9.69 6.28
N LEU A 83 -8.17 8.46 6.37
CA LEU A 83 -8.62 7.47 7.31
C LEU A 83 -7.44 7.00 8.17
N TYR A 84 -7.65 6.89 9.46
CA TYR A 84 -6.71 6.28 10.39
C TYR A 84 -7.34 5.06 11.03
N HIS A 85 -6.57 3.96 11.08
CA HIS A 85 -6.92 2.74 11.78
C HIS A 85 -5.80 2.30 12.71
N GLU A 86 -6.17 1.67 13.80
CA GLU A 86 -5.25 0.95 14.67
C GLU A 86 -5.70 -0.49 14.81
N TYR A 87 -4.79 -1.41 14.54
CA TYR A 87 -5.02 -2.84 14.65
C TYR A 87 -4.11 -3.47 15.70
N THR A 88 -4.66 -4.43 16.44
CA THR A 88 -3.92 -5.26 17.37
C THR A 88 -4.50 -6.67 17.33
N ALA A 89 -3.65 -7.65 17.05
CA ALA A 89 -4.04 -9.06 16.95
C ALA A 89 -5.27 -9.27 16.03
N GLY A 90 -5.26 -8.68 14.84
CA GLY A 90 -6.31 -8.81 13.84
C GLY A 90 -7.63 -8.10 14.19
N ARG A 91 -7.62 -7.16 15.15
CA ARG A 91 -8.81 -6.39 15.54
C ARG A 91 -8.55 -4.91 15.39
N GLU A 92 -9.49 -4.21 14.76
CA GLU A 92 -9.50 -2.75 14.76
C GLU A 92 -9.84 -2.25 16.17
N THR A 93 -8.91 -1.52 16.78
CA THR A 93 -9.05 -0.98 18.15
C THR A 93 -9.36 0.50 18.18
N ASN A 94 -9.02 1.21 17.10
CA ASN A 94 -9.30 2.63 16.93
C ASN A 94 -9.51 2.98 15.46
N ARG A 95 -10.38 3.96 15.21
CA ARG A 95 -10.65 4.50 13.89
C ARG A 95 -10.92 5.99 13.97
N GLN A 96 -10.31 6.76 13.06
CA GLN A 96 -10.54 8.18 12.90
C GLN A 96 -10.69 8.52 11.43
N GLU A 97 -11.62 9.41 11.12
CA GLU A 97 -11.94 9.82 9.77
C GLU A 97 -11.81 11.34 9.66
N PHE A 98 -11.09 11.79 8.64
CA PHE A 98 -10.89 13.20 8.34
C PHE A 98 -11.49 13.51 6.96
N LEU A 99 -12.57 14.29 6.96
CA LEU A 99 -13.26 14.65 5.74
C LEU A 99 -12.59 15.87 5.09
N PRO A 100 -12.41 15.87 3.77
CA PRO A 100 -11.85 17.02 3.07
C PRO A 100 -12.80 18.21 3.11
N SER A 101 -12.26 19.42 3.15
CA SER A 101 -13.06 20.65 3.05
C SER A 101 -13.78 20.79 1.71
N LYS A 102 -13.24 20.17 0.65
CA LYS A 102 -13.81 20.08 -0.70
C LYS A 102 -13.46 18.72 -1.31
N ASP A 103 -14.44 18.02 -1.84
CA ASP A 103 -14.25 16.70 -2.46
C ASP A 103 -13.88 16.84 -3.96
N PHE A 104 -12.66 17.26 -4.24
CA PHE A 104 -12.14 17.37 -5.60
C PHE A 104 -10.84 16.60 -5.86
N LEU A 105 -10.16 16.10 -4.82
CA LEU A 105 -9.00 15.23 -4.99
C LEU A 105 -9.42 13.79 -5.21
N ASP A 106 -8.78 13.17 -6.18
CA ASP A 106 -8.97 11.77 -6.56
C ASP A 106 -8.01 10.80 -5.85
N ILE A 107 -7.30 11.30 -4.84
CA ILE A 107 -6.45 10.50 -3.95
C ILE A 107 -7.07 10.46 -2.56
N GLU A 108 -7.08 9.28 -1.95
CA GLU A 108 -7.39 9.10 -0.54
C GLU A 108 -6.21 8.47 0.20
N TRP A 109 -6.04 8.87 1.45
CA TRP A 109 -4.98 8.39 2.32
C TRP A 109 -5.53 7.55 3.45
N GLU A 110 -4.85 6.46 3.73
CA GLU A 110 -5.14 5.63 4.89
C GLU A 110 -3.85 5.41 5.70
N PHE A 111 -3.94 5.53 7.00
CA PHE A 111 -2.84 5.31 7.93
C PHE A 111 -3.24 4.17 8.87
N CYS A 112 -2.55 3.03 8.77
CA CYS A 112 -2.80 1.85 9.58
C CYS A 112 -1.67 1.66 10.58
N GLN A 113 -1.97 1.80 11.87
CA GLN A 113 -1.03 1.45 12.92
C GLN A 113 -1.13 -0.04 13.22
N VAL A 114 -0.06 -0.75 12.91
CA VAL A 114 0.04 -2.20 13.06
C VAL A 114 1.39 -2.51 13.72
N PRO A 115 1.43 -3.25 14.83
CA PRO A 115 2.69 -3.64 15.45
C PRO A 115 3.60 -4.38 14.46
N ASP A 116 4.91 -4.16 14.55
CA ASP A 116 5.91 -4.90 13.78
C ASP A 116 5.75 -6.41 14.01
N PHE A 117 5.83 -7.19 12.93
CA PHE A 117 5.64 -8.65 12.95
C PHE A 117 4.24 -9.12 13.39
N ASP A 118 3.22 -8.25 13.39
CA ASP A 118 1.82 -8.68 13.53
C ASP A 118 1.26 -9.10 12.18
N ASP A 119 1.34 -10.40 11.88
CA ASP A 119 0.92 -10.97 10.60
C ASP A 119 -0.61 -11.01 10.45
N THR A 120 -1.36 -10.79 11.54
CA THR A 120 -2.83 -10.87 11.52
C THR A 120 -3.49 -9.76 10.69
N TYR A 121 -2.82 -8.61 10.53
CA TYR A 121 -3.30 -7.55 9.63
C TYR A 121 -3.32 -7.99 8.16
N TRP A 122 -2.34 -8.78 7.74
CA TRP A 122 -2.26 -9.26 6.36
C TRP A 122 -3.40 -10.22 6.02
N GLU A 123 -3.93 -10.96 6.99
CA GLU A 123 -5.12 -11.80 6.82
C GLU A 123 -6.38 -10.94 6.58
N ILE A 124 -6.50 -9.78 7.24
CA ILE A 124 -7.60 -8.84 7.00
C ILE A 124 -7.52 -8.31 5.57
N LEU A 125 -6.35 -7.86 5.13
CA LEU A 125 -6.15 -7.35 3.77
C LEU A 125 -6.37 -8.45 2.73
N ALA A 126 -5.98 -9.70 3.03
CA ALA A 126 -6.23 -10.86 2.18
C ALA A 126 -7.73 -11.10 1.99
N MET A 127 -8.51 -11.10 3.07
CA MET A 127 -9.98 -11.27 3.01
C MET A 127 -10.64 -10.17 2.18
N GLU A 128 -10.19 -8.91 2.31
CA GLU A 128 -10.68 -7.82 1.47
C GLU A 128 -10.40 -8.07 -0.01
N GLN A 129 -9.25 -8.66 -0.34
CA GLN A 129 -8.87 -8.95 -1.72
C GLN A 129 -9.57 -10.18 -2.32
N GLU A 130 -10.09 -11.11 -1.49
CA GLU A 130 -10.85 -12.25 -1.99
C GLU A 130 -12.11 -11.80 -2.74
N ASP A 131 -12.83 -10.85 -2.17
CA ASP A 131 -14.14 -10.38 -2.67
C ASP A 131 -14.01 -9.18 -3.63
N ASN A 132 -12.90 -8.42 -3.56
CA ASN A 132 -12.74 -7.19 -4.34
C ASN A 132 -11.94 -7.39 -5.63
N THR A 133 -12.64 -7.64 -6.72
CA THR A 133 -12.03 -7.77 -8.06
C THR A 133 -11.75 -6.43 -8.75
N ASN A 134 -12.28 -5.33 -8.22
CA ASN A 134 -12.18 -4.00 -8.81
C ASN A 134 -11.07 -3.14 -8.20
N GLU A 135 -10.27 -3.70 -7.29
CA GLU A 135 -9.13 -3.01 -6.72
C GLU A 135 -7.82 -3.59 -7.26
N TYR A 136 -6.98 -2.71 -7.84
CA TYR A 136 -5.64 -3.07 -8.29
C TYR A 136 -4.64 -2.80 -7.17
N LEU A 137 -4.46 -3.81 -6.31
CA LEU A 137 -3.56 -3.75 -5.18
C LEU A 137 -2.10 -3.91 -5.62
N THR A 138 -1.23 -3.08 -5.03
CA THR A 138 0.23 -3.19 -5.11
C THR A 138 0.82 -2.98 -3.71
N MET A 139 1.80 -3.79 -3.33
CA MET A 139 2.53 -3.66 -2.07
C MET A 139 3.90 -3.03 -2.31
N ALA A 140 4.27 -2.05 -1.48
CA ALA A 140 5.61 -1.47 -1.44
C ALA A 140 6.17 -1.55 -0.01
N ILE A 141 7.08 -2.47 0.25
CA ILE A 141 7.59 -2.78 1.57
C ILE A 141 8.89 -2.01 1.78
N CYS A 142 8.84 -0.92 2.56
CA CYS A 142 9.85 0.12 2.68
C CYS A 142 10.40 0.31 4.09
N TYR A 143 10.27 -0.67 4.98
CA TYR A 143 10.85 -0.58 6.33
C TYR A 143 12.38 -0.38 6.28
N ASP A 144 12.95 0.24 7.31
CA ASP A 144 14.41 0.36 7.42
C ASP A 144 15.07 -0.99 7.78
N SER A 145 14.33 -1.88 8.42
CA SER A 145 14.79 -3.24 8.71
C SER A 145 14.63 -4.14 7.49
N GLN A 146 15.75 -4.56 6.89
CA GLN A 146 15.74 -5.53 5.79
C GLN A 146 15.07 -6.86 6.18
N LYS A 147 15.29 -7.32 7.43
CA LYS A 147 14.66 -8.53 7.94
C LYS A 147 13.13 -8.42 7.98
N LEU A 148 12.61 -7.25 8.37
CA LEU A 148 11.17 -7.01 8.37
C LEU A 148 10.62 -6.95 6.93
N CYS A 149 11.34 -6.30 6.02
CA CYS A 149 10.96 -6.27 4.60
C CYS A 149 10.87 -7.67 4.00
N GLN A 150 11.88 -8.51 4.25
CA GLN A 150 11.89 -9.91 3.81
C GLN A 150 10.75 -10.72 4.43
N ASN A 151 10.55 -10.58 5.75
CA ASN A 151 9.50 -11.29 6.46
C ASN A 151 8.13 -10.98 5.86
N VAL A 152 7.81 -9.70 5.67
CA VAL A 152 6.55 -9.33 5.05
C VAL A 152 6.48 -9.85 3.61
N ALA A 153 7.50 -9.64 2.77
CA ALA A 153 7.45 -9.99 1.35
C ALA A 153 7.21 -11.49 1.09
N PHE A 154 7.80 -12.39 1.92
CA PHE A 154 7.77 -13.83 1.67
C PHE A 154 6.80 -14.63 2.56
N TYR A 155 6.13 -13.96 3.52
CA TYR A 155 5.19 -14.60 4.45
C TYR A 155 3.80 -13.93 4.44
N LEU A 156 3.44 -13.25 3.37
CA LEU A 156 2.06 -12.80 3.15
C LEU A 156 1.13 -14.01 2.95
N PRO A 157 -0.18 -13.87 3.22
CA PRO A 157 -1.18 -14.86 2.87
C PRO A 157 -1.09 -15.32 1.41
N GLU A 158 -1.39 -16.58 1.14
CA GLU A 158 -1.19 -17.23 -0.17
C GLU A 158 -1.87 -16.48 -1.33
N ILE A 159 -3.01 -15.87 -1.07
CA ILE A 159 -3.78 -15.11 -2.08
C ILE A 159 -2.98 -13.99 -2.76
N PHE A 160 -2.00 -13.39 -2.05
CA PHE A 160 -1.14 -12.36 -2.65
C PHE A 160 -0.29 -12.91 -3.80
N TYR A 161 0.14 -14.16 -3.67
CA TYR A 161 0.93 -14.84 -4.70
C TYR A 161 0.03 -15.43 -5.79
N GLU A 162 -1.06 -16.08 -5.42
CA GLU A 162 -2.02 -16.66 -6.36
C GLU A 162 -2.65 -15.63 -7.29
N LYS A 163 -2.99 -14.44 -6.78
CA LYS A 163 -3.53 -13.33 -7.58
C LYS A 163 -2.44 -12.49 -8.28
N ASN A 164 -1.17 -12.87 -8.16
CA ASN A 164 -0.04 -12.13 -8.72
C ASN A 164 -0.06 -10.63 -8.34
N ILE A 165 -0.39 -10.31 -7.08
CA ILE A 165 -0.35 -8.95 -6.56
C ILE A 165 1.11 -8.48 -6.56
N PRO A 166 1.48 -7.38 -7.23
CA PRO A 166 2.86 -6.91 -7.25
C PRO A 166 3.35 -6.56 -5.85
N ILE A 167 4.49 -7.14 -5.45
CA ILE A 167 5.12 -6.94 -4.14
C ILE A 167 6.53 -6.40 -4.36
N PHE A 168 6.72 -5.12 -4.12
CA PHE A 168 8.02 -4.48 -4.12
C PHE A 168 8.58 -4.47 -2.72
N TYR A 169 9.80 -4.91 -2.50
CA TYR A 169 10.40 -4.85 -1.17
C TYR A 169 11.82 -4.28 -1.21
N ARG A 170 12.10 -3.41 -0.23
CA ARG A 170 13.42 -2.79 -0.08
C ARG A 170 14.45 -3.84 0.31
N ASN A 171 15.49 -3.97 -0.50
CA ASN A 171 16.57 -4.92 -0.29
C ASN A 171 17.89 -4.35 -0.80
N THR A 172 18.80 -4.05 0.10
CA THR A 172 20.12 -3.51 -0.22
C THR A 172 21.14 -4.61 -0.51
N ILE A 173 20.92 -5.84 -0.01
CA ILE A 173 21.81 -6.99 -0.19
C ILE A 173 20.96 -8.23 -0.46
N LEU A 174 21.02 -8.73 -1.68
CA LEU A 174 20.32 -9.93 -2.09
C LEU A 174 21.14 -11.17 -1.78
N TYR A 175 20.74 -11.92 -0.74
CA TYR A 175 21.39 -13.16 -0.34
C TYR A 175 21.10 -14.31 -1.32
N ALA A 176 21.95 -15.36 -1.29
CA ALA A 176 21.82 -16.49 -2.21
C ALA A 176 20.46 -17.20 -2.11
N TYR A 177 19.95 -17.41 -0.89
CA TYR A 177 18.64 -18.04 -0.67
C TYR A 177 17.47 -17.21 -1.21
N GLU A 178 17.56 -15.87 -1.16
CA GLU A 178 16.53 -14.99 -1.73
C GLU A 178 16.52 -15.08 -3.25
N LYS A 179 17.71 -15.15 -3.87
CA LYS A 179 17.80 -15.36 -5.31
C LYS A 179 17.13 -16.65 -5.75
N GLU A 180 17.29 -17.71 -4.96
CA GLU A 180 16.64 -19.00 -5.20
C GLU A 180 15.11 -18.90 -5.04
N LEU A 181 14.61 -18.24 -3.97
CA LEU A 181 13.19 -17.99 -3.78
C LEU A 181 12.58 -17.18 -4.93
N LEU A 182 13.23 -16.11 -5.36
CA LEU A 182 12.76 -15.23 -6.44
C LEU A 182 12.77 -15.90 -7.82
N THR A 183 13.43 -17.04 -7.98
CA THR A 183 13.38 -17.86 -9.21
C THR A 183 12.27 -18.89 -9.20
N SER A 184 11.57 -19.06 -8.08
CA SER A 184 10.45 -19.99 -7.99
C SER A 184 9.19 -19.40 -8.60
N ASP A 185 8.35 -20.22 -9.20
CA ASP A 185 7.08 -19.80 -9.79
C ASP A 185 6.13 -19.17 -8.76
N LYS A 186 6.24 -19.58 -7.50
CA LYS A 186 5.43 -19.07 -6.38
C LYS A 186 5.64 -17.56 -6.15
N PHE A 187 6.86 -17.08 -6.30
CA PHE A 187 7.25 -15.71 -5.95
C PHE A 187 7.59 -14.83 -7.17
N ASN A 188 7.01 -15.15 -8.33
CA ASN A 188 7.24 -14.44 -9.59
C ASN A 188 6.72 -12.99 -9.59
N ASN A 189 5.89 -12.63 -8.59
CA ASN A 189 5.30 -11.31 -8.39
C ASN A 189 6.06 -10.46 -7.33
N ILE A 190 7.23 -10.94 -6.84
CA ILE A 190 8.06 -10.24 -5.87
C ILE A 190 9.24 -9.57 -6.58
N TYR A 191 9.42 -8.27 -6.31
CA TYR A 191 10.40 -7.40 -6.97
C TYR A 191 11.30 -6.71 -5.92
N PRO A 192 12.57 -7.12 -5.77
CA PRO A 192 13.51 -6.41 -4.91
C PRO A 192 13.90 -5.07 -5.53
N PHE A 193 14.05 -4.04 -4.69
CA PHE A 193 14.55 -2.73 -5.08
C PHE A 193 15.41 -2.09 -3.96
N GLY A 194 16.33 -1.15 -4.33
CA GLY A 194 17.19 -0.42 -3.38
C GLY A 194 18.61 -0.25 -3.84
#